data_8a88f8278a25c33ed29fffff937b71ec
#
_entry.id   8a88f8278a25c33ed29fffff937b71ec
#
_cell.length_a   1.000
_cell.length_b   1.000
_cell.length_c   1.000
_cell.angle_alpha   90.00
_cell.angle_beta   90.00
_cell.angle_gamma   90.00
#
_symmetry.space_group_name_H-M   'P 1'
#
loop_
_entity.id
_entity.type
_entity.pdbx_description
1 polymer ?
#
loop_
_entity_poly.entity_id
_entity_poly.type
_entity_poly.pdbx_seq_one_letter_code
_entity_poly.pdbx_strand_id
1 'polypeptide(L)'
;TIWKASGHVDAFNDPLIDNKDSKKRYRADVLIEDHLGKIEEKMNKEVAKAAKKFGESFDEAKFRETNPRVLEHQAKWNEIHERYSKAMNESNFEDLRQLILDCEIVCPISGTRNWTEVRQFNLMFSTDMGSTADGAMKVYLRPETAQGIFVNFLNVQKTGRMKIPFGIAQIGKAFRNEIVARQFIFRMREFEQMEMQFFVRPG
;
A
#
# COMPACT_ATOMS: atom_id res chain seq x y z
N THR A 1 -5.54 10.84 20.97
CA THR A 1 -5.36 9.37 20.94
C THR A 1 -4.02 9.02 20.31
N ILE A 2 -3.44 7.87 20.65
CA ILE A 2 -2.19 7.34 20.08
C ILE A 2 -2.26 7.35 18.54
N TRP A 3 -3.35 6.87 17.97
CA TRP A 3 -3.54 6.73 16.54
C TRP A 3 -3.60 8.05 15.77
N LYS A 4 -4.07 9.11 16.42
CA LYS A 4 -4.01 10.46 15.83
C LYS A 4 -2.58 11.02 15.92
N ALA A 5 -1.90 10.82 17.04
CA ALA A 5 -0.52 11.27 17.22
C ALA A 5 0.49 10.55 16.32
N SER A 6 0.24 9.27 15.99
CA SER A 6 1.06 8.47 15.07
C SER A 6 0.70 8.66 13.58
N GLY A 7 -0.29 9.51 13.27
CA GLY A 7 -0.72 9.76 11.89
C GLY A 7 -1.64 8.70 11.26
N HIS A 8 -1.89 7.57 11.94
CA HIS A 8 -2.70 6.48 11.37
C HIS A 8 -4.13 6.90 11.03
N VAL A 9 -4.73 7.80 11.82
CA VAL A 9 -6.10 8.26 11.57
C VAL A 9 -6.21 8.98 10.24
N ASP A 10 -5.18 9.72 9.87
CA ASP A 10 -5.18 10.59 8.69
C ASP A 10 -4.53 9.94 7.46
N ALA A 11 -3.56 9.03 7.66
CA ALA A 11 -2.75 8.46 6.58
C ALA A 11 -3.04 6.98 6.26
N PHE A 12 -3.80 6.26 7.12
CA PHE A 12 -4.08 4.84 6.88
C PHE A 12 -5.30 4.66 5.98
N ASN A 13 -5.12 5.00 4.69
CA ASN A 13 -6.19 5.05 3.71
C ASN A 13 -5.76 4.36 2.41
N ASP A 14 -6.72 3.69 1.74
CA ASP A 14 -6.56 3.17 0.39
C ASP A 14 -7.33 4.05 -0.62
N PRO A 15 -6.74 4.38 -1.78
CA PRO A 15 -7.46 5.01 -2.86
C PRO A 15 -8.31 3.98 -3.62
N LEU A 16 -9.63 4.09 -3.56
CA LEU A 16 -10.55 3.15 -4.18
C LEU A 16 -11.23 3.72 -5.41
N ILE A 17 -11.36 2.87 -6.43
CA ILE A 17 -12.05 3.17 -7.67
C ILE A 17 -12.99 2.00 -8.03
N ASP A 18 -14.19 2.32 -8.48
CA ASP A 18 -15.16 1.32 -8.92
C ASP A 18 -15.27 1.31 -10.44
N ASN A 19 -15.41 0.13 -11.03
CA ASN A 19 -15.80 0.02 -12.43
C ASN A 19 -17.31 -0.14 -12.52
N LYS A 20 -17.97 0.76 -13.27
CA LYS A 20 -19.44 0.85 -13.34
C LYS A 20 -20.08 -0.38 -14.03
N ASP A 21 -19.37 -0.99 -14.96
CA ASP A 21 -19.89 -2.12 -15.75
C ASP A 21 -19.76 -3.44 -14.98
N SER A 22 -18.60 -3.71 -14.39
CA SER A 22 -18.39 -4.92 -13.58
C SER A 22 -18.97 -4.80 -12.16
N LYS A 23 -19.31 -3.59 -11.70
CA LYS A 23 -19.72 -3.28 -10.32
C LYS A 23 -18.69 -3.77 -9.27
N LYS A 24 -17.43 -3.85 -9.67
CA LYS A 24 -16.33 -4.28 -8.81
C LYS A 24 -15.49 -3.10 -8.40
N ARG A 25 -14.98 -3.20 -7.17
CA ARG A 25 -14.10 -2.23 -6.54
C ARG A 25 -12.66 -2.68 -6.60
N TYR A 26 -11.78 -1.73 -6.87
CA TYR A 26 -10.34 -1.93 -6.99
C TYR A 26 -9.60 -0.86 -6.20
N ARG A 27 -8.36 -1.13 -5.85
CA ARG A 27 -7.44 -0.12 -5.39
C ARG A 27 -6.81 0.56 -6.63
N ALA A 28 -6.89 1.88 -6.67
CA ALA A 28 -6.38 2.66 -7.80
C ALA A 28 -4.85 2.56 -7.92
N ASP A 29 -4.14 2.57 -6.78
CA ASP A 29 -2.69 2.37 -6.71
C ASP A 29 -2.27 1.01 -7.28
N VAL A 30 -2.93 -0.07 -6.87
CA VAL A 30 -2.64 -1.44 -7.39
C VAL A 30 -2.88 -1.54 -8.90
N LEU A 31 -3.93 -0.91 -9.43
CA LEU A 31 -4.17 -0.91 -10.88
C LEU A 31 -3.04 -0.22 -11.66
N ILE A 32 -2.48 0.87 -11.11
CA ILE A 32 -1.37 1.60 -11.72
C ILE A 32 -0.07 0.78 -11.59
N GLU A 33 0.19 0.20 -10.42
CA GLU A 33 1.35 -0.66 -10.18
C GLU A 33 1.35 -1.90 -11.08
N ASP A 34 0.21 -2.55 -11.26
CA ASP A 34 0.04 -3.66 -12.20
C ASP A 34 0.32 -3.23 -13.65
N HIS A 35 -0.05 -1.99 -14.01
CA HIS A 35 0.25 -1.45 -15.33
C HIS A 35 1.74 -1.19 -15.52
N LEU A 36 2.40 -0.61 -14.51
CA LEU A 36 3.86 -0.41 -14.48
C LEU A 36 4.60 -1.75 -14.57
N GLY A 37 4.14 -2.77 -13.83
CA GLY A 37 4.66 -4.12 -13.90
C GLY A 37 4.59 -4.73 -15.30
N LYS A 38 3.50 -4.50 -16.04
CA LYS A 38 3.37 -4.95 -17.45
C LYS A 38 4.35 -4.25 -18.40
N ILE A 39 4.67 -2.97 -18.14
CA ILE A 39 5.70 -2.26 -18.92
C ILE A 39 7.08 -2.84 -18.61
N GLU A 40 7.38 -3.11 -17.35
CA GLU A 40 8.63 -3.75 -16.94
C GLU A 40 8.79 -5.16 -17.52
N GLU A 41 7.71 -5.95 -17.52
CA GLU A 41 7.71 -7.26 -18.19
C GLU A 41 8.04 -7.17 -19.69
N LYS A 42 7.56 -6.12 -20.38
CA LYS A 42 7.90 -5.90 -21.81
C LYS A 42 9.38 -5.62 -21.98
N MET A 43 9.97 -4.77 -21.13
CA MET A 43 11.41 -4.51 -21.12
C MET A 43 12.20 -5.79 -20.88
N ASN A 44 11.83 -6.55 -19.87
CA ASN A 44 12.51 -7.81 -19.52
C ASN A 44 12.38 -8.87 -20.62
N LYS A 45 11.25 -8.92 -21.34
CA LYS A 45 11.08 -9.79 -22.50
C LYS A 45 12.01 -9.42 -23.66
N GLU A 46 12.24 -8.14 -23.93
CA GLU A 46 13.21 -7.69 -24.96
C GLU A 46 14.66 -8.04 -24.57
N VAL A 47 15.01 -7.82 -23.30
CA VAL A 47 16.31 -8.24 -22.75
C VAL A 47 16.52 -9.75 -22.86
N ALA A 48 15.54 -10.54 -22.47
CA ALA A 48 15.61 -12.00 -22.53
C ALA A 48 15.73 -12.54 -23.98
N LYS A 49 15.07 -11.89 -24.95
CA LYS A 49 15.22 -12.21 -26.36
C LYS A 49 16.65 -11.93 -26.86
N ALA A 50 17.22 -10.80 -26.44
CA ALA A 50 18.58 -10.43 -26.80
C ALA A 50 19.61 -11.37 -26.17
N ALA A 51 19.44 -11.70 -24.88
CA ALA A 51 20.30 -12.65 -24.18
C ALA A 51 20.34 -14.03 -24.88
N LYS A 52 19.17 -14.53 -25.32
CA LYS A 52 19.10 -15.77 -26.09
C LYS A 52 19.80 -15.69 -27.45
N LYS A 53 19.78 -14.50 -28.07
CA LYS A 53 20.37 -14.29 -29.39
C LYS A 53 21.90 -14.14 -29.35
N PHE A 54 22.42 -13.46 -28.32
CA PHE A 54 23.85 -13.11 -28.23
C PHE A 54 24.65 -14.04 -27.30
N GLY A 55 23.98 -14.89 -26.50
CA GLY A 55 24.63 -15.90 -25.63
C GLY A 55 25.59 -15.28 -24.61
N GLU A 56 26.76 -15.91 -24.43
CA GLU A 56 27.74 -15.51 -23.41
C GLU A 56 28.34 -14.10 -23.62
N SER A 57 28.25 -13.56 -24.83
CA SER A 57 28.75 -12.20 -25.11
C SER A 57 27.74 -11.09 -24.86
N PHE A 58 26.58 -11.41 -24.28
CA PHE A 58 25.52 -10.45 -24.01
C PHE A 58 25.81 -9.59 -22.79
N ASP A 59 25.92 -8.29 -22.99
CA ASP A 59 26.02 -7.27 -21.95
C ASP A 59 24.64 -6.65 -21.71
N GLU A 60 23.97 -7.09 -20.67
CA GLU A 60 22.63 -6.64 -20.33
C GLU A 60 22.59 -5.15 -19.99
N ALA A 61 23.56 -4.64 -19.23
CA ALA A 61 23.60 -3.23 -18.83
C ALA A 61 23.68 -2.34 -20.06
N LYS A 62 24.64 -2.61 -20.93
CA LYS A 62 24.80 -1.87 -22.18
C LYS A 62 23.58 -1.98 -23.09
N PHE A 63 22.95 -3.15 -23.15
CA PHE A 63 21.74 -3.35 -23.95
C PHE A 63 20.58 -2.49 -23.42
N ARG A 64 20.37 -2.44 -22.10
CA ARG A 64 19.33 -1.60 -21.48
C ARG A 64 19.55 -0.12 -21.76
N GLU A 65 20.80 0.33 -21.80
CA GLU A 65 21.17 1.74 -22.04
C GLU A 65 21.11 2.14 -23.53
N THR A 66 21.18 1.20 -24.45
CA THR A 66 21.33 1.49 -25.89
C THR A 66 20.16 1.03 -26.76
N ASN A 67 19.34 0.10 -26.27
CA ASN A 67 18.25 -0.43 -27.09
C ASN A 67 17.05 0.54 -27.14
N PRO A 68 16.65 1.03 -28.33
CA PRO A 68 15.59 2.04 -28.46
C PRO A 68 14.25 1.59 -27.85
N ARG A 69 13.87 0.31 -27.96
CA ARG A 69 12.61 -0.20 -27.42
C ARG A 69 12.62 -0.26 -25.90
N VAL A 70 13.75 -0.66 -25.32
CA VAL A 70 13.90 -0.68 -23.84
C VAL A 70 13.88 0.75 -23.31
N LEU A 71 14.57 1.68 -23.96
CA LEU A 71 14.59 3.11 -23.59
C LEU A 71 13.20 3.75 -23.70
N GLU A 72 12.43 3.44 -24.75
CA GLU A 72 11.05 3.92 -24.92
C GLU A 72 10.14 3.42 -23.76
N HIS A 73 10.21 2.14 -23.44
CA HIS A 73 9.45 1.58 -22.32
C HIS A 73 9.91 2.15 -20.97
N GLN A 74 11.21 2.36 -20.78
CA GLN A 74 11.76 2.96 -19.57
C GLN A 74 11.32 4.41 -19.42
N ALA A 75 11.33 5.20 -20.48
CA ALA A 75 10.85 6.58 -20.45
C ALA A 75 9.36 6.64 -20.06
N LYS A 76 8.53 5.79 -20.68
CA LYS A 76 7.11 5.69 -20.34
C LYS A 76 6.89 5.23 -18.91
N TRP A 77 7.66 4.26 -18.43
CA TRP A 77 7.59 3.80 -17.05
C TRP A 77 7.92 4.94 -16.06
N ASN A 78 9.01 5.68 -16.34
CA ASN A 78 9.45 6.79 -15.49
C ASN A 78 8.40 7.91 -15.42
N GLU A 79 7.82 8.30 -16.56
CA GLU A 79 6.77 9.32 -16.64
C GLU A 79 5.54 8.94 -15.80
N ILE A 80 5.04 7.72 -15.97
CA ILE A 80 3.89 7.21 -15.22
C ILE A 80 4.22 7.12 -13.73
N HIS A 81 5.39 6.59 -13.37
CA HIS A 81 5.81 6.41 -11.99
C HIS A 81 6.01 7.76 -11.27
N GLU A 82 6.59 8.75 -11.93
CA GLU A 82 6.78 10.09 -11.36
C GLU A 82 5.42 10.76 -11.08
N ARG A 83 4.52 10.71 -12.06
CA ARG A 83 3.16 11.26 -11.89
C ARG A 83 2.38 10.52 -10.82
N TYR A 84 2.46 9.19 -10.78
CA TYR A 84 1.85 8.34 -9.76
C TYR A 84 2.37 8.70 -8.36
N SER A 85 3.69 8.77 -8.19
CA SER A 85 4.33 9.09 -6.91
C SER A 85 3.94 10.48 -6.43
N LYS A 86 3.89 11.46 -7.33
CA LYS A 86 3.43 12.81 -7.01
C LYS A 86 1.96 12.82 -6.57
N ALA A 87 1.07 12.19 -7.32
CA ALA A 87 -0.35 12.13 -7.01
C ALA A 87 -0.63 11.44 -5.67
N MET A 88 0.11 10.38 -5.35
CA MET A 88 0.01 9.71 -4.05
C MET A 88 0.50 10.58 -2.89
N ASN A 89 1.65 11.24 -3.04
CA ASN A 89 2.22 12.11 -2.01
C ASN A 89 1.33 13.34 -1.71
N GLU A 90 0.71 13.89 -2.75
CA GLU A 90 -0.19 15.05 -2.65
C GLU A 90 -1.64 14.64 -2.32
N SER A 91 -1.94 13.34 -2.22
CA SER A 91 -3.30 12.80 -2.10
C SER A 91 -4.25 13.31 -3.18
N ASN A 92 -3.72 13.50 -4.40
CA ASN A 92 -4.47 14.00 -5.55
C ASN A 92 -5.21 12.84 -6.26
N PHE A 93 -6.39 12.51 -5.75
CA PHE A 93 -7.19 11.40 -6.25
C PHE A 93 -7.78 11.61 -7.64
N GLU A 94 -7.99 12.87 -8.03
CA GLU A 94 -8.44 13.17 -9.40
C GLU A 94 -7.33 12.89 -10.42
N ASP A 95 -6.08 13.21 -10.11
CA ASP A 95 -4.95 12.90 -10.98
C ASP A 95 -4.67 11.39 -11.04
N LEU A 96 -4.87 10.64 -9.94
CA LEU A 96 -4.81 9.18 -9.97
C LEU A 96 -5.86 8.59 -10.93
N ARG A 97 -7.08 9.10 -10.88
CA ARG A 97 -8.12 8.70 -11.83
C ARG A 97 -7.76 9.03 -13.26
N GLN A 98 -7.29 10.26 -13.49
CA GLN A 98 -6.90 10.71 -14.83
C GLN A 98 -5.74 9.86 -15.37
N LEU A 99 -4.76 9.52 -14.53
CA LEU A 99 -3.65 8.63 -14.90
C LEU A 99 -4.14 7.24 -15.33
N ILE A 100 -5.14 6.67 -14.63
CA ILE A 100 -5.77 5.39 -15.02
C ILE A 100 -6.41 5.49 -16.40
N LEU A 101 -7.07 6.62 -16.71
CA LEU A 101 -7.69 6.86 -18.00
C LEU A 101 -6.66 7.10 -19.11
N ASP A 102 -5.65 7.91 -18.86
CA ASP A 102 -4.57 8.23 -19.81
C ASP A 102 -3.73 7.00 -20.16
N CYS A 103 -3.45 6.15 -19.18
CA CYS A 103 -2.79 4.85 -19.37
C CYS A 103 -3.69 3.78 -20.00
N GLU A 104 -4.95 4.11 -20.29
CA GLU A 104 -5.93 3.20 -20.86
C GLU A 104 -6.12 1.90 -20.08
N ILE A 105 -6.01 1.96 -18.75
CA ILE A 105 -6.12 0.81 -17.87
C ILE A 105 -7.56 0.30 -17.90
N VAL A 106 -7.72 -0.96 -18.29
CA VAL A 106 -9.02 -1.63 -18.38
C VAL A 106 -9.32 -2.44 -17.12
N CYS A 107 -10.60 -2.57 -16.81
CA CYS A 107 -11.05 -3.43 -15.73
C CYS A 107 -10.69 -4.90 -16.04
N PRO A 108 -10.03 -5.62 -15.11
CA PRO A 108 -9.65 -7.03 -15.33
C PRO A 108 -10.83 -7.98 -15.60
N ILE A 109 -12.04 -7.61 -15.16
CA ILE A 109 -13.23 -8.45 -15.30
C ILE A 109 -14.06 -8.08 -16.53
N SER A 110 -14.40 -6.78 -16.69
CA SER A 110 -15.27 -6.33 -17.79
C SER A 110 -14.50 -5.93 -19.05
N GLY A 111 -13.20 -5.69 -18.96
CA GLY A 111 -12.39 -5.17 -20.06
C GLY A 111 -12.71 -3.72 -20.45
N THR A 112 -13.58 -3.03 -19.69
CA THR A 112 -14.00 -1.65 -19.96
C THR A 112 -13.19 -0.64 -19.16
N ARG A 113 -13.23 0.64 -19.57
CA ARG A 113 -12.58 1.78 -18.92
C ARG A 113 -13.58 2.69 -18.18
N ASN A 114 -14.77 2.18 -17.88
CA ASN A 114 -15.84 2.94 -17.25
C ASN A 114 -15.63 3.09 -15.74
N TRP A 115 -14.64 3.91 -15.37
CA TRP A 115 -14.21 4.11 -13.99
C TRP A 115 -14.98 5.25 -13.31
N THR A 116 -15.25 5.10 -12.02
CA THR A 116 -15.78 6.16 -11.15
C THR A 116 -14.68 7.14 -10.75
N GLU A 117 -15.01 8.08 -9.88
CA GLU A 117 -14.03 8.87 -9.14
C GLU A 117 -13.27 7.98 -8.15
N VAL A 118 -12.01 8.33 -7.88
CA VAL A 118 -11.23 7.71 -6.81
C VAL A 118 -11.70 8.29 -5.47
N ARG A 119 -11.97 7.40 -4.51
CA ARG A 119 -12.40 7.78 -3.17
C ARG A 119 -11.45 7.23 -2.13
N GLN A 120 -11.13 8.04 -1.15
CA GLN A 120 -10.34 7.62 -0.01
C GLN A 120 -11.15 6.68 0.89
N PHE A 121 -10.57 5.55 1.22
CA PHE A 121 -11.16 4.58 2.13
C PHE A 121 -10.29 4.40 3.36
N ASN A 122 -10.79 4.79 4.53
CA ASN A 122 -10.06 4.69 5.78
C ASN A 122 -10.08 3.24 6.30
N LEU A 123 -8.90 2.68 6.49
CA LEU A 123 -8.72 1.31 7.01
C LEU A 123 -8.83 1.23 8.53
N MET A 124 -8.90 2.37 9.22
CA MET A 124 -9.14 2.41 10.66
C MET A 124 -10.59 2.06 10.99
N PHE A 125 -10.79 1.03 11.79
CA PHE A 125 -12.08 0.80 12.40
C PHE A 125 -12.36 1.88 13.44
N SER A 126 -13.53 2.51 13.35
CA SER A 126 -14.00 3.46 14.34
C SER A 126 -15.38 3.06 14.85
N THR A 127 -15.66 3.45 16.10
CA THR A 127 -16.98 3.37 16.71
C THR A 127 -17.24 4.69 17.43
N ASP A 128 -18.51 5.00 17.62
CA ASP A 128 -18.93 6.19 18.36
C ASP A 128 -19.26 5.79 19.80
N MET A 129 -18.67 6.49 20.75
CA MET A 129 -18.86 6.28 22.19
C MET A 129 -19.58 7.51 22.77
N GLY A 130 -20.77 7.32 23.26
CA GLY A 130 -21.60 8.36 23.86
C GLY A 130 -23.05 7.90 24.02
N SER A 131 -23.82 8.58 24.84
CA SER A 131 -25.24 8.27 25.08
C SER A 131 -26.17 8.90 24.06
N THR A 132 -25.72 9.91 23.31
CA THR A 132 -26.50 10.62 22.30
C THR A 132 -25.64 10.81 21.02
N ALA A 133 -26.29 10.84 19.85
CA ALA A 133 -25.60 11.04 18.57
C ALA A 133 -24.84 12.37 18.49
N ASP A 134 -25.38 13.42 19.10
CA ASP A 134 -24.81 14.79 19.03
C ASP A 134 -23.60 14.98 19.95
N GLY A 135 -23.37 14.09 20.91
CA GLY A 135 -22.24 14.14 21.84
C GLY A 135 -21.29 12.96 21.73
N ALA A 136 -21.42 12.14 20.71
CA ALA A 136 -20.62 10.93 20.55
C ALA A 136 -19.16 11.25 20.21
N MET A 137 -18.25 10.66 20.97
CA MET A 137 -16.82 10.72 20.70
C MET A 137 -16.39 9.56 19.79
N LYS A 138 -15.81 9.86 18.63
CA LYS A 138 -15.25 8.84 17.75
C LYS A 138 -14.00 8.20 18.35
N VAL A 139 -14.05 6.89 18.53
CA VAL A 139 -12.94 6.05 19.04
C VAL A 139 -12.46 5.11 17.94
N TYR A 140 -11.17 4.91 17.87
CA TYR A 140 -10.56 4.04 16.86
C TYR A 140 -10.05 2.76 17.51
N LEU A 141 -10.32 1.62 16.88
CA LEU A 141 -9.72 0.35 17.22
C LEU A 141 -8.31 0.27 16.64
N ARG A 142 -7.42 -0.43 17.34
CA ARG A 142 -6.01 -0.54 16.89
C ARG A 142 -5.87 -1.38 15.63
N PRO A 143 -5.18 -0.88 14.57
CA PRO A 143 -4.93 -1.65 13.36
C PRO A 143 -3.68 -2.53 13.45
N GLU A 144 -2.86 -2.33 14.51
CA GLU A 144 -1.60 -3.05 14.77
C GLU A 144 -1.23 -3.00 16.26
N THR A 145 -0.26 -3.80 16.65
CA THR A 145 0.20 -3.88 18.05
C THR A 145 1.48 -3.08 18.33
N ALA A 146 2.24 -2.66 17.29
CA ALA A 146 3.52 -1.97 17.41
C ALA A 146 3.45 -0.69 18.27
N GLN A 147 2.45 0.15 18.04
CA GLN A 147 2.32 1.42 18.77
C GLN A 147 2.14 1.21 20.27
N GLY A 148 1.45 0.13 20.67
CA GLY A 148 1.32 -0.25 22.08
C GLY A 148 2.68 -0.59 22.71
N ILE A 149 3.57 -1.23 21.98
CA ILE A 149 4.94 -1.56 22.42
C ILE A 149 5.74 -0.27 22.65
N PHE A 150 5.73 0.66 21.67
CA PHE A 150 6.47 1.91 21.79
C PHE A 150 6.01 2.79 22.94
N VAL A 151 4.71 2.94 23.11
CA VAL A 151 4.12 3.74 24.21
C VAL A 151 4.47 3.14 25.57
N ASN A 152 4.52 1.82 25.68
CA ASN A 152 4.83 1.14 26.94
C ASN A 152 6.33 0.88 27.15
N PHE A 153 7.21 1.31 26.26
CA PHE A 153 8.64 1.06 26.35
C PHE A 153 9.24 1.43 27.71
N LEU A 154 9.01 2.65 28.18
CA LEU A 154 9.52 3.11 29.47
C LEU A 154 8.91 2.37 30.67
N ASN A 155 7.63 2.00 30.58
CA ASN A 155 6.97 1.23 31.65
C ASN A 155 7.59 -0.15 31.77
N VAL A 156 7.78 -0.86 30.66
CA VAL A 156 8.40 -2.20 30.63
C VAL A 156 9.85 -2.12 31.10
N GLN A 157 10.62 -1.13 30.60
CA GLN A 157 12.01 -0.94 30.97
C GLN A 157 12.15 -0.75 32.50
N LYS A 158 11.35 0.13 33.09
CA LYS A 158 11.42 0.44 34.52
C LYS A 158 10.94 -0.73 35.38
N THR A 159 9.79 -1.30 35.05
CA THR A 159 9.18 -2.41 35.80
C THR A 159 10.04 -3.68 35.76
N GLY A 160 10.57 -4.00 34.59
CA GLY A 160 11.43 -5.14 34.35
C GLY A 160 12.91 -4.88 34.71
N ARG A 161 13.29 -3.65 35.11
CA ARG A 161 14.68 -3.24 35.32
C ARG A 161 15.60 -3.58 34.15
N MET A 162 15.05 -3.45 32.92
CA MET A 162 15.74 -3.85 31.70
C MET A 162 16.77 -2.83 31.26
N LYS A 163 17.86 -3.30 30.66
CA LYS A 163 18.86 -2.46 30.00
C LYS A 163 18.90 -2.80 28.51
N ILE A 164 19.13 -1.80 27.65
CA ILE A 164 19.34 -2.01 26.22
C ILE A 164 20.62 -2.83 26.01
N PRO A 165 20.60 -3.90 25.18
CA PRO A 165 19.51 -4.31 24.31
C PRO A 165 18.43 -5.17 25.02
N PHE A 166 17.15 -4.98 24.67
CA PHE A 166 16.06 -5.87 25.11
C PHE A 166 14.89 -5.83 24.14
N GLY A 167 14.05 -6.85 24.19
CA GLY A 167 12.86 -6.96 23.33
C GLY A 167 11.56 -6.84 24.14
N ILE A 168 10.53 -6.33 23.50
CA ILE A 168 9.16 -6.34 24.00
C ILE A 168 8.29 -7.07 22.97
N ALA A 169 7.63 -8.15 23.42
CA ALA A 169 6.67 -8.90 22.62
C ALA A 169 5.25 -8.60 23.10
N GLN A 170 4.33 -8.50 22.16
CA GLN A 170 2.91 -8.33 22.42
C GLN A 170 2.09 -9.27 21.55
N ILE A 171 1.10 -9.91 22.15
CA ILE A 171 0.06 -10.67 21.47
C ILE A 171 -1.25 -9.94 21.69
N GLY A 172 -2.05 -9.79 20.67
CA GLY A 172 -3.37 -9.19 20.83
C GLY A 172 -4.13 -8.99 19.53
N LYS A 173 -5.38 -8.63 19.65
CA LYS A 173 -6.26 -8.39 18.51
C LYS A 173 -5.89 -7.08 17.81
N ALA A 174 -5.93 -7.12 16.48
CA ALA A 174 -5.85 -5.96 15.60
C ALA A 174 -7.08 -5.92 14.70
N PHE A 175 -7.44 -4.72 14.23
CA PHE A 175 -8.67 -4.48 13.50
C PHE A 175 -8.37 -3.63 12.27
N ARG A 176 -8.76 -4.09 11.09
CA ARG A 176 -8.64 -3.33 9.85
C ARG A 176 -9.97 -3.32 9.14
N ASN A 177 -10.42 -2.19 8.66
CA ASN A 177 -11.65 -2.04 7.91
C ASN A 177 -11.45 -2.52 6.47
N GLU A 178 -11.39 -3.84 6.29
CA GLU A 178 -11.19 -4.47 4.99
C GLU A 178 -12.44 -4.33 4.12
N ILE A 179 -12.25 -3.89 2.88
CA ILE A 179 -13.34 -3.71 1.91
C ILE A 179 -13.97 -5.05 1.55
N VAL A 180 -13.13 -6.06 1.37
CA VAL A 180 -13.55 -7.43 1.02
C VAL A 180 -12.91 -8.39 2.02
N ALA A 181 -13.58 -8.62 3.13
CA ALA A 181 -13.24 -9.70 4.05
C ALA A 181 -13.67 -11.04 3.43
N ARG A 182 -12.82 -11.62 2.62
CA ARG A 182 -12.99 -12.94 1.98
C ARG A 182 -11.68 -13.70 2.07
N GLN A 183 -11.66 -14.93 1.62
CA GLN A 183 -10.51 -15.85 1.71
C GLN A 183 -10.32 -16.47 3.10
N PHE A 184 -11.42 -16.80 3.78
CA PHE A 184 -11.40 -17.45 5.07
C PHE A 184 -10.60 -16.65 6.10
N ILE A 185 -9.57 -17.23 6.73
CA ILE A 185 -8.74 -16.57 7.76
C ILE A 185 -7.68 -15.63 7.19
N PHE A 186 -7.42 -15.63 5.88
CA PHE A 186 -6.32 -14.86 5.30
C PHE A 186 -6.62 -13.35 5.17
N ARG A 187 -7.91 -12.97 5.18
CA ARG A 187 -8.30 -11.55 5.12
C ARG A 187 -9.53 -11.31 5.98
N MET A 188 -9.29 -10.98 7.23
CA MET A 188 -10.31 -10.74 8.24
C MET A 188 -10.25 -9.29 8.72
N ARG A 189 -11.39 -8.79 9.21
CA ARG A 189 -11.47 -7.45 9.82
C ARG A 189 -10.98 -7.42 11.26
N GLU A 190 -11.04 -8.56 11.93
CA GLU A 190 -10.50 -8.80 13.28
C GLU A 190 -9.56 -10.00 13.21
N PHE A 191 -8.33 -9.84 13.68
CA PHE A 191 -7.33 -10.90 13.68
C PHE A 191 -6.41 -10.77 14.88
N GLU A 192 -5.72 -11.85 15.22
CA GLU A 192 -4.68 -11.83 16.25
C GLU A 192 -3.32 -11.56 15.58
N GLN A 193 -2.54 -10.70 16.23
CA GLN A 193 -1.19 -10.37 15.82
C GLN A 193 -0.24 -10.64 16.97
N MET A 194 0.87 -11.30 16.66
CA MET A 194 2.02 -11.43 17.55
C MET A 194 3.17 -10.64 16.94
N GLU A 195 3.72 -9.73 17.74
CA GLU A 195 4.78 -8.84 17.29
C GLU A 195 5.82 -8.64 18.38
N MET A 196 7.08 -8.52 17.98
CA MET A 196 8.19 -8.25 18.88
C MET A 196 9.04 -7.12 18.31
N GLN A 197 9.32 -6.12 19.15
CA GLN A 197 10.26 -5.04 18.84
C GLN A 197 11.51 -5.21 19.68
N PHE A 198 12.68 -5.24 19.06
CA PHE A 198 13.96 -5.38 19.72
C PHE A 198 14.71 -4.06 19.68
N PHE A 199 14.99 -3.52 20.85
CA PHE A 199 15.61 -2.21 21.03
C PHE A 199 17.11 -2.34 21.24
N VAL A 200 17.89 -1.68 20.39
CA VAL A 200 19.36 -1.64 20.43
C VAL A 200 19.85 -0.22 20.59
N ARG A 201 21.13 -0.05 20.94
CA ARG A 201 21.73 1.29 20.91
C ARG A 201 21.83 1.77 19.46
N PRO A 202 21.64 3.07 19.20
CA PRO A 202 22.00 3.65 17.90
C PRO A 202 23.48 3.38 17.61
N GLY A 203 23.78 3.03 16.35
CA GLY A 203 25.16 2.83 15.87
C GLY A 203 25.88 4.15 15.63
#